data_24495610cbde6fafb41450e58110116d
#
_entry.id   24495610cbde6fafb41450e58110116d
#
_cell.length_a   1.000
_cell.length_b   1.000
_cell.length_c   1.000
_cell.angle_alpha   90.00
_cell.angle_beta   90.00
_cell.angle_gamma   90.00
#
_symmetry.space_group_name_H-M   'P 1'
#
loop_
_entity.id
_entity.type
_entity.pdbx_description
1 polymer ?
#
loop_
_entity_poly.entity_id
_entity_poly.type
_entity_poly.pdbx_seq_one_letter_code
_entity_poly.pdbx_strand_id
1 'polypeptide(L)'
;MAFAVGARVDTAGTFVLDWLIAALLSISLLWWQRKGLERISDALGALGLAGLGGMTCGAVAMLELRLHFPIADPMLRAWDQALGLDGLAIVDWLIRQGHWIFALMAPAYNYTLQLFFGGIVILGFVGRRVEAWRAAFCFVGTLFTTCLVAVFVPAKGLGVWAPTILLDRLPANAMRNFWPHFDDFYFGADPVLRLQAVDGVISFPSFHSIVGFLVLAMWRENIVTLLAAAAWLVFMLLATLPGGGHYLVDLIAGFAVWAAWFALSRRIERRAVAGEGRLSTFPSR
;
A
#
# COMPACT_ATOMS: atom_id res chain seq x y z
N MET A 1 20.23 -10.16 -1.66
CA MET A 1 19.04 -11.01 -1.40
C MET A 1 18.68 -11.86 -2.62
N ALA A 2 18.42 -11.31 -3.80
CA ALA A 2 17.99 -12.09 -4.98
C ALA A 2 18.85 -13.32 -5.28
N PHE A 3 20.16 -13.19 -5.36
CA PHE A 3 21.07 -14.32 -5.58
C PHE A 3 21.04 -15.38 -4.47
N ALA A 4 20.82 -14.96 -3.22
CA ALA A 4 20.74 -15.90 -2.10
C ALA A 4 19.45 -16.75 -2.12
N VAL A 5 18.41 -16.29 -2.79
CA VAL A 5 17.13 -16.99 -2.94
C VAL A 5 16.90 -17.56 -4.34
N GLY A 6 17.95 -17.60 -5.19
CA GLY A 6 17.89 -18.21 -6.51
C GLY A 6 17.00 -17.48 -7.51
N ALA A 7 16.92 -16.14 -7.42
CA ALA A 7 16.21 -15.30 -8.38
C ALA A 7 17.19 -14.49 -9.22
N ARG A 8 16.87 -14.27 -10.50
CA ARG A 8 17.60 -13.34 -11.36
C ARG A 8 17.00 -11.95 -11.25
N VAL A 9 17.82 -10.90 -11.37
CA VAL A 9 17.36 -9.51 -11.41
C VAL A 9 17.60 -8.97 -12.81
N ASP A 10 16.52 -8.56 -13.47
CA ASP A 10 16.59 -7.84 -14.73
C ASP A 10 16.51 -6.34 -14.43
N THR A 11 17.63 -5.65 -14.65
CA THR A 11 17.75 -4.20 -14.46
C THR A 11 17.48 -3.41 -15.73
N ALA A 12 17.15 -4.06 -16.86
CA ALA A 12 16.82 -3.37 -18.09
C ALA A 12 15.56 -2.50 -17.86
N GLY A 13 15.70 -1.20 -18.07
CA GLY A 13 14.59 -0.23 -17.93
C GLY A 13 14.36 0.34 -16.53
N THR A 14 15.05 -0.08 -15.48
CA THR A 14 14.91 0.49 -14.11
C THR A 14 15.51 1.89 -14.00
N PHE A 15 16.50 2.21 -14.80
CA PHE A 15 17.26 3.46 -14.71
C PHE A 15 16.39 4.71 -14.67
N VAL A 16 15.27 4.76 -15.42
CA VAL A 16 14.43 5.97 -15.47
C VAL A 16 13.77 6.23 -14.13
N LEU A 17 13.20 5.20 -13.49
CA LEU A 17 12.50 5.36 -12.20
C LEU A 17 13.49 5.59 -11.06
N ASP A 18 14.61 4.87 -11.05
CA ASP A 18 15.69 5.04 -10.06
C ASP A 18 16.26 6.45 -10.11
N TRP A 19 16.57 6.95 -11.33
CA TRP A 19 17.04 8.31 -11.53
C TRP A 19 16.00 9.35 -11.18
N LEU A 20 14.72 9.10 -11.47
CA LEU A 20 13.63 10.00 -11.06
C LEU A 20 13.56 10.12 -9.54
N ILE A 21 13.57 9.00 -8.81
CA ILE A 21 13.54 9.00 -7.34
C ILE A 21 14.80 9.68 -6.78
N ALA A 22 15.98 9.34 -7.31
CA ALA A 22 17.22 9.98 -6.91
C ALA A 22 17.21 11.49 -7.18
N ALA A 23 16.67 11.94 -8.31
CA ALA A 23 16.51 13.35 -8.64
C ALA A 23 15.54 14.04 -7.67
N LEU A 24 14.40 13.46 -7.37
CA LEU A 24 13.42 14.00 -6.42
C LEU A 24 14.05 14.22 -5.04
N LEU A 25 14.76 13.22 -4.52
CA LEU A 25 15.44 13.30 -3.23
C LEU A 25 16.59 14.32 -3.26
N SER A 26 17.39 14.35 -4.33
CA SER A 26 18.52 15.28 -4.47
C SER A 26 18.03 16.74 -4.58
N ILE A 27 17.00 17.00 -5.38
CA ILE A 27 16.40 18.34 -5.52
C ILE A 27 15.80 18.77 -4.18
N SER A 28 15.11 17.87 -3.46
CA SER A 28 14.59 18.13 -2.12
C SER A 28 15.69 18.55 -1.17
N LEU A 29 16.80 17.80 -1.12
CA LEU A 29 17.95 18.11 -0.27
C LEU A 29 18.62 19.44 -0.62
N LEU A 30 18.82 19.72 -1.90
CA LEU A 30 19.45 20.96 -2.38
C LEU A 30 18.58 22.19 -2.11
N TRP A 31 17.27 22.04 -2.13
CA TRP A 31 16.32 23.15 -1.96
C TRP A 31 15.80 23.31 -0.54
N TRP A 32 16.07 22.34 0.34
CA TRP A 32 15.65 22.37 1.74
C TRP A 32 16.05 23.67 2.46
N GLN A 33 17.23 24.17 2.19
CA GLN A 33 17.78 25.37 2.83
C GLN A 33 17.49 26.67 2.07
N ARG A 34 16.84 26.61 0.90
CA ARG A 34 16.55 27.79 0.10
C ARG A 34 15.22 28.40 0.49
N LYS A 35 15.25 29.66 0.97
CA LYS A 35 14.05 30.42 1.30
C LYS A 35 13.10 30.49 0.11
N GLY A 36 11.83 30.18 0.35
CA GLY A 36 10.76 30.21 -0.65
C GLY A 36 10.58 28.92 -1.44
N LEU A 37 11.44 27.90 -1.27
CA LEU A 37 11.34 26.61 -1.94
C LEU A 37 10.98 25.45 -0.97
N GLU A 38 10.72 25.76 0.29
CA GLU A 38 10.48 24.76 1.34
C GLU A 38 9.31 23.84 0.99
N ARG A 39 8.22 24.39 0.44
CA ARG A 39 7.02 23.62 0.07
C ARG A 39 7.32 22.61 -1.05
N ILE A 40 8.07 23.03 -2.03
CA ILE A 40 8.48 22.15 -3.16
C ILE A 40 9.44 21.08 -2.63
N SER A 41 10.41 21.47 -1.82
CA SER A 41 11.34 20.54 -1.17
C SER A 41 10.62 19.48 -0.36
N ASP A 42 9.66 19.87 0.48
CA ASP A 42 8.87 18.92 1.29
C ASP A 42 8.03 17.97 0.42
N ALA A 43 7.40 18.48 -0.64
CA ALA A 43 6.61 17.67 -1.58
C ALA A 43 7.49 16.62 -2.28
N LEU A 44 8.63 17.05 -2.84
CA LEU A 44 9.54 16.17 -3.58
C LEU A 44 10.23 15.16 -2.65
N GLY A 45 10.62 15.58 -1.43
CA GLY A 45 11.25 14.71 -0.46
C GLY A 45 10.31 13.61 0.06
N ALA A 46 9.09 13.98 0.43
CA ALA A 46 8.09 13.03 0.88
C ALA A 46 7.68 12.05 -0.25
N LEU A 47 7.51 12.55 -1.48
CA LEU A 47 7.22 11.73 -2.65
C LEU A 47 8.39 10.77 -2.97
N GLY A 48 9.62 11.27 -2.96
CA GLY A 48 10.82 10.46 -3.22
C GLY A 48 11.02 9.37 -2.17
N LEU A 49 10.79 9.68 -0.88
CA LEU A 49 10.85 8.69 0.20
C LEU A 49 9.79 7.59 0.02
N ALA A 50 8.55 7.98 -0.28
CA ALA A 50 7.48 7.02 -0.49
C ALA A 50 7.74 6.16 -1.75
N GLY A 51 8.24 6.76 -2.83
CA GLY A 51 8.62 6.04 -4.06
C GLY A 51 9.74 5.03 -3.82
N LEU A 52 10.82 5.44 -3.14
CA LEU A 52 11.93 4.55 -2.79
C LEU A 52 11.46 3.37 -1.92
N GLY A 53 10.65 3.67 -0.90
CA GLY A 53 10.06 2.64 -0.05
C GLY A 53 9.19 1.67 -0.84
N GLY A 54 8.33 2.19 -1.74
CA GLY A 54 7.47 1.40 -2.61
C GLY A 54 8.26 0.43 -3.49
N MET A 55 9.28 0.91 -4.19
CA MET A 55 10.14 0.07 -5.05
C MET A 55 10.88 -1.00 -4.25
N THR A 56 11.51 -0.60 -3.14
CA THR A 56 12.31 -1.52 -2.34
C THR A 56 11.45 -2.63 -1.72
N CYS A 57 10.35 -2.25 -1.09
CA CYS A 57 9.46 -3.23 -0.46
C CYS A 57 8.72 -4.08 -1.49
N GLY A 58 8.34 -3.51 -2.64
CA GLY A 58 7.73 -4.28 -3.72
C GLY A 58 8.66 -5.37 -4.26
N ALA A 59 9.94 -5.05 -4.46
CA ALA A 59 10.95 -6.04 -4.84
C ALA A 59 11.14 -7.11 -3.75
N VAL A 60 11.16 -6.72 -2.47
CA VAL A 60 11.24 -7.65 -1.34
C VAL A 60 10.02 -8.58 -1.32
N ALA A 61 8.82 -8.05 -1.53
CA ALA A 61 7.57 -8.81 -1.55
C ALA A 61 7.56 -9.96 -2.55
N MET A 62 8.18 -9.75 -3.72
CA MET A 62 8.33 -10.84 -4.71
C MET A 62 9.40 -11.85 -4.29
N LEU A 63 10.55 -11.37 -3.79
CA LEU A 63 11.67 -12.24 -3.40
C LEU A 63 11.38 -13.10 -2.16
N GLU A 64 10.53 -12.63 -1.24
CA GLU A 64 10.18 -13.37 -0.02
C GLU A 64 9.41 -14.67 -0.32
N LEU A 65 8.67 -14.74 -1.45
CA LEU A 65 7.99 -15.97 -1.88
C LEU A 65 8.96 -17.14 -2.07
N ARG A 66 10.24 -16.85 -2.36
CA ARG A 66 11.31 -17.86 -2.50
C ARG A 66 11.71 -18.51 -1.17
N LEU A 67 11.24 -17.99 -0.04
CA LEU A 67 11.46 -18.63 1.26
C LEU A 67 10.51 -19.83 1.48
N HIS A 68 9.51 -20.01 0.61
CA HIS A 68 8.59 -21.16 0.55
C HIS A 68 7.90 -21.47 1.90
N PHE A 69 7.52 -20.43 2.68
CA PHE A 69 6.63 -20.65 3.81
C PHE A 69 5.32 -21.23 3.33
N PRO A 70 4.65 -22.09 4.12
CA PRO A 70 3.40 -22.72 3.70
C PRO A 70 2.34 -21.72 3.27
N ILE A 71 1.65 -22.02 2.16
CA ILE A 71 0.56 -21.17 1.65
C ILE A 71 -0.56 -21.10 2.69
N ALA A 72 -0.92 -19.87 3.06
CA ALA A 72 -1.78 -19.58 4.20
C ALA A 72 -3.28 -19.47 3.85
N ASP A 73 -3.67 -19.67 2.59
CA ASP A 73 -5.07 -19.54 2.17
C ASP A 73 -6.07 -20.33 3.03
N PRO A 74 -5.79 -21.60 3.44
CA PRO A 74 -6.70 -22.32 4.32
C PRO A 74 -6.88 -21.67 5.69
N MET A 75 -5.81 -21.12 6.26
CA MET A 75 -5.81 -20.41 7.54
C MET A 75 -6.61 -19.11 7.46
N LEU A 76 -6.36 -18.28 6.43
CA LEU A 76 -7.04 -17.00 6.24
C LEU A 76 -8.55 -17.20 6.03
N ARG A 77 -8.93 -18.22 5.24
CA ARG A 77 -10.32 -18.60 5.08
C ARG A 77 -10.96 -19.05 6.39
N ALA A 78 -10.26 -19.85 7.19
CA ALA A 78 -10.75 -20.30 8.49
C ALA A 78 -10.97 -19.11 9.45
N TRP A 79 -10.10 -18.09 9.40
CA TRP A 79 -10.26 -16.87 10.18
C TRP A 79 -11.48 -16.05 9.75
N ASP A 80 -11.70 -15.88 8.43
CA ASP A 80 -12.93 -15.24 7.93
C ASP A 80 -14.16 -15.99 8.46
N GLN A 81 -14.20 -17.32 8.31
CA GLN A 81 -15.32 -18.14 8.77
C GLN A 81 -15.55 -18.06 10.29
N ALA A 82 -14.48 -18.07 11.08
CA ALA A 82 -14.56 -17.93 12.54
C ALA A 82 -15.16 -16.59 12.98
N LEU A 83 -14.97 -15.55 12.16
CA LEU A 83 -15.57 -14.22 12.37
C LEU A 83 -16.98 -14.09 11.75
N GLY A 84 -17.50 -15.15 11.14
CA GLY A 84 -18.78 -15.11 10.44
C GLY A 84 -18.75 -14.33 9.13
N LEU A 85 -17.55 -14.15 8.54
CA LEU A 85 -17.35 -13.39 7.32
C LEU A 85 -17.33 -14.35 6.11
N ASP A 86 -18.02 -13.96 5.04
CA ASP A 86 -18.03 -14.70 3.77
C ASP A 86 -17.75 -13.74 2.60
N GLY A 87 -16.47 -13.66 2.22
CA GLY A 87 -16.04 -12.81 1.11
C GLY A 87 -16.62 -13.23 -0.24
N LEU A 88 -16.83 -14.53 -0.49
CA LEU A 88 -17.44 -14.99 -1.75
C LEU A 88 -18.93 -14.64 -1.83
N ALA A 89 -19.65 -14.71 -0.71
CA ALA A 89 -21.04 -14.26 -0.66
C ALA A 89 -21.16 -12.75 -0.94
N ILE A 90 -20.22 -11.94 -0.43
CA ILE A 90 -20.16 -10.50 -0.74
C ILE A 90 -19.88 -10.29 -2.22
N VAL A 91 -18.94 -11.01 -2.82
CA VAL A 91 -18.63 -10.91 -4.26
C VAL A 91 -19.85 -11.30 -5.10
N ASP A 92 -20.55 -12.40 -4.78
CA ASP A 92 -21.77 -12.79 -5.48
C ASP A 92 -22.88 -11.74 -5.34
N TRP A 93 -23.04 -11.17 -4.13
CA TRP A 93 -23.97 -10.05 -3.93
C TRP A 93 -23.61 -8.84 -4.79
N LEU A 94 -22.33 -8.44 -4.86
CA LEU A 94 -21.87 -7.34 -5.71
C LEU A 94 -22.17 -7.61 -7.19
N ILE A 95 -21.96 -8.83 -7.68
CA ILE A 95 -22.27 -9.23 -9.05
C ILE A 95 -23.78 -9.06 -9.35
N ARG A 96 -24.65 -9.38 -8.40
CA ARG A 96 -26.11 -9.22 -8.55
C ARG A 96 -26.56 -7.77 -8.63
N GLN A 97 -25.76 -6.81 -8.13
CA GLN A 97 -26.06 -5.38 -8.27
C GLN A 97 -25.93 -4.89 -9.73
N GLY A 98 -25.23 -5.64 -10.60
CA GLY A 98 -25.01 -5.31 -12.00
C GLY A 98 -23.73 -4.51 -12.26
N HIS A 99 -23.49 -4.17 -13.52
CA HIS A 99 -22.22 -3.58 -13.95
C HIS A 99 -21.92 -2.19 -13.37
N TRP A 100 -22.95 -1.44 -12.99
CA TRP A 100 -22.77 -0.08 -12.46
C TRP A 100 -21.92 -0.05 -11.16
N ILE A 101 -22.06 -1.07 -10.30
CA ILE A 101 -21.29 -1.10 -9.05
C ILE A 101 -19.80 -1.29 -9.33
N PHE A 102 -19.44 -2.13 -10.30
CA PHE A 102 -18.06 -2.32 -10.72
C PHE A 102 -17.48 -1.06 -11.37
N ALA A 103 -18.29 -0.30 -12.14
CA ALA A 103 -17.86 0.97 -12.70
C ALA A 103 -17.50 2.02 -11.64
N LEU A 104 -18.15 1.98 -10.46
CA LEU A 104 -17.80 2.83 -9.32
C LEU A 104 -16.60 2.29 -8.53
N MET A 105 -16.49 0.98 -8.38
CA MET A 105 -15.47 0.34 -7.55
C MET A 105 -14.11 0.26 -8.25
N ALA A 106 -14.08 0.01 -9.57
CA ALA A 106 -12.83 -0.17 -10.31
C ALA A 106 -11.90 1.05 -10.24
N PRO A 107 -12.36 2.30 -10.40
CA PRO A 107 -11.52 3.48 -10.19
C PRO A 107 -10.97 3.56 -8.75
N ALA A 108 -11.78 3.24 -7.74
CA ALA A 108 -11.34 3.27 -6.36
C ALA A 108 -10.23 2.26 -6.09
N TYR A 109 -10.28 1.07 -6.66
CA TYR A 109 -9.22 0.08 -6.56
C TYR A 109 -7.97 0.49 -7.35
N ASN A 110 -8.14 0.84 -8.62
CA ASN A 110 -7.03 1.03 -9.55
C ASN A 110 -6.25 2.34 -9.31
N TYR A 111 -6.89 3.39 -8.77
CA TYR A 111 -6.30 4.72 -8.64
C TYR A 111 -6.02 5.16 -7.19
N THR A 112 -6.23 4.30 -6.19
CA THR A 112 -5.98 4.65 -4.77
C THR A 112 -4.50 5.00 -4.53
N LEU A 113 -3.57 4.29 -5.15
CA LEU A 113 -2.14 4.57 -5.01
C LEU A 113 -1.76 5.91 -5.67
N GLN A 114 -2.30 6.21 -6.85
CA GLN A 114 -2.10 7.48 -7.54
C GLN A 114 -2.71 8.63 -6.74
N LEU A 115 -3.90 8.43 -6.16
CA LEU A 115 -4.55 9.41 -5.28
C LEU A 115 -3.70 9.68 -4.03
N PHE A 116 -3.07 8.66 -3.48
CA PHE A 116 -2.16 8.79 -2.35
C PHE A 116 -0.92 9.61 -2.72
N PHE A 117 -0.20 9.27 -3.80
CA PHE A 117 0.98 10.03 -4.22
C PHE A 117 0.65 11.46 -4.64
N GLY A 118 -0.45 11.65 -5.37
CA GLY A 118 -0.96 12.99 -5.71
C GLY A 118 -1.31 13.80 -4.48
N GLY A 119 -1.88 13.15 -3.46
CA GLY A 119 -2.17 13.76 -2.16
C GLY A 119 -0.93 14.24 -1.43
N ILE A 120 0.18 13.48 -1.42
CA ILE A 120 1.47 13.93 -0.85
C ILE A 120 1.93 15.23 -1.54
N VAL A 121 1.87 15.26 -2.88
CA VAL A 121 2.27 16.43 -3.66
C VAL A 121 1.40 17.64 -3.30
N ILE A 122 0.07 17.48 -3.29
CA ILE A 122 -0.86 18.56 -2.92
C ILE A 122 -0.57 19.07 -1.50
N LEU A 123 -0.42 18.18 -0.51
CA LEU A 123 -0.13 18.56 0.87
C LEU A 123 1.17 19.36 0.99
N GLY A 124 2.22 18.95 0.27
CA GLY A 124 3.48 19.69 0.24
C GLY A 124 3.31 21.09 -0.34
N PHE A 125 2.66 21.22 -1.50
CA PHE A 125 2.44 22.52 -2.16
C PHE A 125 1.55 23.48 -1.37
N VAL A 126 0.52 22.98 -0.68
CA VAL A 126 -0.32 23.83 0.18
C VAL A 126 0.33 24.14 1.53
N GLY A 127 1.56 23.67 1.77
CA GLY A 127 2.32 23.94 2.99
C GLY A 127 1.97 23.07 4.19
N ARG A 128 1.22 21.98 3.98
CA ARG A 128 0.89 21.00 5.04
C ARG A 128 2.00 19.95 5.17
N ARG A 129 3.20 20.45 5.46
CA ARG A 129 4.42 19.65 5.46
C ARG A 129 4.35 18.46 6.43
N VAL A 130 3.83 18.66 7.66
CA VAL A 130 3.75 17.59 8.67
C VAL A 130 2.89 16.43 8.19
N GLU A 131 1.79 16.74 7.49
CA GLU A 131 0.89 15.73 6.92
C GLU A 131 1.54 15.00 5.75
N ALA A 132 2.25 15.72 4.85
CA ALA A 132 2.95 15.12 3.73
C ALA A 132 4.03 14.12 4.19
N TRP A 133 4.89 14.53 5.13
CA TRP A 133 5.92 13.67 5.71
C TRP A 133 5.34 12.53 6.56
N ARG A 134 4.25 12.77 7.28
CA ARG A 134 3.53 11.72 8.00
C ARG A 134 2.98 10.66 7.04
N ALA A 135 2.38 11.08 5.93
CA ALA A 135 1.87 10.17 4.92
C ALA A 135 2.99 9.28 4.36
N ALA A 136 4.13 9.88 3.97
CA ALA A 136 5.29 9.13 3.48
C ALA A 136 5.87 8.18 4.55
N PHE A 137 6.04 8.66 5.79
CA PHE A 137 6.51 7.84 6.90
C PHE A 137 5.61 6.64 7.19
N CYS A 138 4.29 6.87 7.28
CA CYS A 138 3.33 5.79 7.50
C CYS A 138 3.29 4.84 6.31
N PHE A 139 3.37 5.33 5.06
CA PHE A 139 3.40 4.49 3.87
C PHE A 139 4.58 3.51 3.90
N VAL A 140 5.80 4.02 4.09
CA VAL A 140 7.00 3.18 4.12
C VAL A 140 6.96 2.20 5.29
N GLY A 141 6.58 2.67 6.48
CA GLY A 141 6.52 1.84 7.67
C GLY A 141 5.46 0.74 7.57
N THR A 142 4.27 1.06 7.07
CA THR A 142 3.21 0.06 6.87
C THR A 142 3.59 -0.95 5.80
N LEU A 143 4.18 -0.50 4.69
CA LEU A 143 4.61 -1.38 3.61
C LEU A 143 5.71 -2.34 4.07
N PHE A 144 6.71 -1.84 4.83
CA PHE A 144 7.74 -2.68 5.43
C PHE A 144 7.13 -3.73 6.37
N THR A 145 6.18 -3.33 7.22
CA THR A 145 5.50 -4.27 8.12
C THR A 145 4.69 -5.31 7.33
N THR A 146 4.01 -4.89 6.26
CA THR A 146 3.26 -5.77 5.37
C THR A 146 4.18 -6.83 4.74
N CYS A 147 5.32 -6.42 4.18
CA CYS A 147 6.31 -7.37 3.65
C CYS A 147 6.81 -8.33 4.74
N LEU A 148 7.17 -7.81 5.91
CA LEU A 148 7.66 -8.65 7.01
C LEU A 148 6.64 -9.72 7.44
N VAL A 149 5.37 -9.39 7.48
CA VAL A 149 4.30 -10.34 7.82
C VAL A 149 4.05 -11.32 6.69
N ALA A 150 4.05 -10.85 5.43
CA ALA A 150 3.78 -11.64 4.25
C ALA A 150 4.82 -12.76 4.03
N VAL A 151 6.08 -12.58 4.49
CA VAL A 151 7.09 -13.65 4.51
C VAL A 151 6.51 -14.94 5.11
N PHE A 152 5.81 -14.82 6.24
CA PHE A 152 5.29 -15.96 7.00
C PHE A 152 3.88 -16.38 6.61
N VAL A 153 3.19 -15.56 5.82
CA VAL A 153 1.77 -15.74 5.47
C VAL A 153 1.57 -15.53 3.96
N PRO A 154 2.32 -16.27 3.09
CA PRO A 154 2.10 -16.18 1.65
C PRO A 154 0.71 -16.73 1.31
N ALA A 155 -0.07 -16.00 0.50
CA ALA A 155 -1.42 -16.41 0.12
C ALA A 155 -1.78 -15.93 -1.29
N LYS A 156 -2.54 -16.75 -2.00
CA LYS A 156 -3.09 -16.46 -3.33
C LYS A 156 -4.45 -15.76 -3.27
N GLY A 157 -5.02 -15.70 -2.07
CA GLY A 157 -6.26 -14.97 -1.79
C GLY A 157 -7.54 -15.76 -2.06
N LEU A 158 -8.65 -15.09 -1.85
CA LEU A 158 -10.01 -15.63 -1.88
C LEU A 158 -10.36 -16.34 -3.21
N GLY A 159 -9.72 -15.93 -4.32
CA GLY A 159 -9.91 -16.51 -5.65
C GLY A 159 -9.64 -18.01 -5.73
N VAL A 160 -8.83 -18.58 -4.81
CA VAL A 160 -8.54 -20.03 -4.73
C VAL A 160 -9.83 -20.84 -4.48
N TRP A 161 -10.79 -20.26 -3.77
CA TRP A 161 -12.03 -20.90 -3.37
C TRP A 161 -13.23 -20.53 -4.26
N ALA A 162 -13.02 -19.60 -5.22
CA ALA A 162 -14.09 -19.09 -6.05
C ALA A 162 -14.51 -20.17 -7.09
N PRO A 163 -15.78 -20.57 -7.15
CA PRO A 163 -16.25 -21.48 -8.19
C PRO A 163 -16.16 -20.81 -9.57
N THR A 164 -15.91 -21.61 -10.60
CA THR A 164 -15.73 -21.13 -11.99
C THR A 164 -16.91 -20.26 -12.44
N ILE A 165 -18.13 -20.67 -12.10
CA ILE A 165 -19.35 -19.91 -12.44
C ILE A 165 -19.37 -18.49 -11.84
N LEU A 166 -18.73 -18.27 -10.70
CA LEU A 166 -18.58 -16.95 -10.09
C LEU A 166 -17.53 -16.14 -10.86
N LEU A 167 -16.41 -16.76 -11.17
CA LEU A 167 -15.28 -16.14 -11.87
C LEU A 167 -15.67 -15.72 -13.30
N ASP A 168 -16.46 -16.52 -13.99
CA ASP A 168 -16.95 -16.23 -15.35
C ASP A 168 -17.86 -14.99 -15.42
N ARG A 169 -18.39 -14.55 -14.29
CA ARG A 169 -19.23 -13.34 -14.16
C ARG A 169 -18.44 -12.09 -13.79
N LEU A 170 -17.16 -12.25 -13.50
CA LEU A 170 -16.23 -11.16 -13.16
C LEU A 170 -15.41 -10.75 -14.39
N PRO A 171 -14.78 -9.56 -14.37
CA PRO A 171 -13.79 -9.20 -15.38
C PRO A 171 -12.67 -10.24 -15.49
N ALA A 172 -12.06 -10.36 -16.65
CA ALA A 172 -10.96 -11.29 -16.87
C ALA A 172 -9.85 -11.09 -15.83
N ASN A 173 -9.35 -12.18 -15.28
CA ASN A 173 -8.32 -12.22 -14.23
C ASN A 173 -8.71 -11.59 -12.88
N ALA A 174 -9.94 -11.15 -12.66
CA ALA A 174 -10.42 -10.71 -11.37
C ALA A 174 -10.09 -11.77 -10.29
N MET A 175 -9.71 -11.34 -9.10
CA MET A 175 -9.25 -12.16 -7.96
C MET A 175 -7.95 -12.94 -8.21
N ARG A 176 -7.36 -12.91 -9.43
CA ARG A 176 -6.23 -13.77 -9.83
C ARG A 176 -5.16 -13.02 -10.64
N ASN A 177 -5.26 -11.71 -10.76
CA ASN A 177 -4.39 -10.90 -11.60
C ASN A 177 -2.88 -11.03 -11.25
N PHE A 178 -2.54 -11.23 -9.97
CA PHE A 178 -1.17 -11.38 -9.50
C PHE A 178 -0.67 -12.84 -9.46
N TRP A 179 -1.54 -13.83 -9.69
CA TRP A 179 -1.18 -15.25 -9.60
C TRP A 179 -0.02 -15.65 -10.51
N PRO A 180 0.08 -15.19 -11.77
CA PRO A 180 1.22 -15.54 -12.61
C PRO A 180 2.55 -15.15 -11.96
N HIS A 181 2.65 -13.97 -11.35
CA HIS A 181 3.86 -13.53 -10.65
C HIS A 181 4.07 -14.29 -9.35
N PHE A 182 3.01 -14.55 -8.58
CA PHE A 182 3.08 -15.38 -7.38
C PHE A 182 3.61 -16.78 -7.72
N ASP A 183 3.04 -17.43 -8.73
CA ASP A 183 3.40 -18.80 -9.12
C ASP A 183 4.82 -18.87 -9.67
N ASP A 184 5.23 -17.90 -10.48
CA ASP A 184 6.60 -17.82 -10.99
C ASP A 184 7.63 -17.72 -9.86
N PHE A 185 7.38 -16.87 -8.87
CA PHE A 185 8.30 -16.71 -7.74
C PHE A 185 8.18 -17.81 -6.69
N TYR A 186 7.01 -18.35 -6.43
CA TYR A 186 6.83 -19.38 -5.42
C TYR A 186 7.20 -20.78 -5.93
N PHE A 187 6.78 -21.15 -7.14
CA PHE A 187 6.97 -22.48 -7.71
C PHE A 187 8.01 -22.53 -8.84
N GLY A 188 8.31 -21.43 -9.47
CA GLY A 188 9.21 -21.38 -10.63
C GLY A 188 10.65 -21.71 -10.28
N ALA A 189 11.35 -22.36 -11.20
CA ALA A 189 12.76 -22.77 -11.01
C ALA A 189 13.74 -21.58 -11.11
N ASP A 190 13.43 -20.57 -11.91
CA ASP A 190 14.34 -19.47 -12.25
C ASP A 190 13.57 -18.14 -12.45
N PRO A 191 12.94 -17.60 -11.39
CA PRO A 191 12.14 -16.39 -11.51
C PRO A 191 13.03 -15.17 -11.79
N VAL A 192 12.49 -14.24 -12.60
CA VAL A 192 13.17 -12.99 -12.97
C VAL A 192 12.45 -11.80 -12.34
N LEU A 193 13.12 -11.16 -11.38
CA LEU A 193 12.65 -9.90 -10.80
C LEU A 193 12.88 -8.76 -11.79
N ARG A 194 11.80 -8.20 -12.31
CA ARG A 194 11.79 -6.98 -13.12
C ARG A 194 11.28 -5.82 -12.28
N LEU A 195 12.17 -4.90 -11.90
CA LEU A 195 11.80 -3.78 -11.02
C LEU A 195 10.77 -2.83 -11.64
N GLN A 196 10.65 -2.80 -12.98
CA GLN A 196 9.62 -2.03 -13.68
C GLN A 196 8.23 -2.71 -13.71
N ALA A 197 8.18 -3.98 -13.35
CA ALA A 197 6.96 -4.81 -13.34
C ALA A 197 6.76 -5.45 -11.97
N VAL A 198 7.03 -4.67 -10.91
CA VAL A 198 6.77 -5.12 -9.54
C VAL A 198 5.26 -5.02 -9.29
N ASP A 199 4.63 -6.18 -9.22
CA ASP A 199 3.22 -6.28 -8.86
C ASP A 199 3.02 -6.55 -7.37
N GLY A 200 1.85 -6.17 -6.88
CA GLY A 200 1.45 -6.49 -5.51
C GLY A 200 1.08 -7.96 -5.37
N VAL A 201 2.01 -8.79 -4.93
CA VAL A 201 1.80 -10.23 -4.71
C VAL A 201 1.39 -10.57 -3.27
N ILE A 202 1.23 -9.58 -2.41
CA ILE A 202 0.87 -9.76 -1.01
C ILE A 202 -0.66 -9.71 -0.85
N SER A 203 -1.24 -10.80 -0.33
CA SER A 203 -2.64 -10.81 0.10
C SER A 203 -2.77 -10.31 1.55
N PHE A 204 -2.02 -10.88 2.48
CA PHE A 204 -2.13 -10.59 3.91
C PHE A 204 -0.87 -9.91 4.48
N PRO A 205 -0.99 -8.79 5.23
CA PRO A 205 -2.16 -7.89 5.35
C PRO A 205 -2.45 -7.13 4.05
N SER A 206 -3.70 -6.70 3.83
CA SER A 206 -4.05 -5.97 2.61
C SER A 206 -3.39 -4.59 2.56
N PHE A 207 -2.42 -4.42 1.65
CA PHE A 207 -1.78 -3.11 1.45
C PHE A 207 -2.72 -2.10 0.77
N HIS A 208 -3.66 -2.55 -0.06
CA HIS A 208 -4.68 -1.67 -0.64
C HIS A 208 -5.53 -1.01 0.46
N SER A 209 -5.98 -1.78 1.47
CA SER A 209 -6.74 -1.21 2.59
C SER A 209 -5.91 -0.19 3.38
N ILE A 210 -4.62 -0.47 3.61
CA ILE A 210 -3.69 0.48 4.27
C ILE A 210 -3.64 1.80 3.51
N VAL A 211 -3.42 1.76 2.18
CA VAL A 211 -3.33 2.99 1.36
C VAL A 211 -4.65 3.76 1.37
N GLY A 212 -5.78 3.06 1.34
CA GLY A 212 -7.09 3.70 1.49
C GLY A 212 -7.26 4.45 2.82
N PHE A 213 -6.82 3.85 3.93
CA PHE A 213 -6.82 4.52 5.24
C PHE A 213 -5.81 5.68 5.30
N LEU A 214 -4.67 5.59 4.62
CA LEU A 214 -3.72 6.69 4.49
C LEU A 214 -4.36 7.87 3.74
N VAL A 215 -5.05 7.62 2.63
CA VAL A 215 -5.80 8.64 1.88
C VAL A 215 -6.83 9.29 2.78
N LEU A 216 -7.64 8.52 3.51
CA LEU A 216 -8.61 9.07 4.47
C LEU A 216 -7.94 9.97 5.50
N ALA A 217 -6.81 9.55 6.06
CA ALA A 217 -6.07 10.32 7.07
C ALA A 217 -5.51 11.63 6.53
N MET A 218 -5.11 11.69 5.26
CA MET A 218 -4.58 12.90 4.62
C MET A 218 -5.65 14.01 4.49
N TRP A 219 -6.90 13.63 4.28
CA TRP A 219 -7.99 14.56 3.99
C TRP A 219 -8.96 14.79 5.15
N ARG A 220 -8.60 14.37 6.38
CA ARG A 220 -9.47 14.38 7.56
C ARG A 220 -9.83 15.75 8.12
N GLU A 221 -9.10 16.82 7.76
CA GLU A 221 -9.29 18.14 8.41
C GLU A 221 -10.41 18.96 7.81
N ASN A 222 -10.81 18.67 6.60
CA ASN A 222 -11.95 19.32 5.96
C ASN A 222 -13.06 18.29 5.78
N ILE A 223 -14.28 18.63 6.20
CA ILE A 223 -15.40 17.68 6.18
C ILE A 223 -15.76 17.21 4.77
N VAL A 224 -15.67 18.07 3.76
CA VAL A 224 -16.00 17.71 2.38
C VAL A 224 -14.99 16.70 1.83
N THR A 225 -13.69 16.98 2.01
CA THR A 225 -12.63 16.07 1.58
C THR A 225 -12.61 14.78 2.38
N LEU A 226 -12.94 14.84 3.68
CA LEU A 226 -13.10 13.65 4.53
C LEU A 226 -14.23 12.76 4.03
N LEU A 227 -15.41 13.31 3.75
CA LEU A 227 -16.55 12.53 3.24
C LEU A 227 -16.25 11.94 1.87
N ALA A 228 -15.61 12.69 0.97
CA ALA A 228 -15.16 12.18 -0.32
C ALA A 228 -14.14 11.02 -0.18
N ALA A 229 -13.14 11.18 0.70
CA ALA A 229 -12.15 10.14 0.97
C ALA A 229 -12.77 8.91 1.67
N ALA A 230 -13.76 9.11 2.54
CA ALA A 230 -14.49 8.02 3.18
C ALA A 230 -15.34 7.22 2.17
N ALA A 231 -16.06 7.91 1.28
CA ALA A 231 -16.79 7.26 0.19
C ALA A 231 -15.84 6.48 -0.73
N TRP A 232 -14.70 7.08 -1.10
CA TRP A 232 -13.65 6.41 -1.87
C TRP A 232 -13.16 5.15 -1.15
N LEU A 233 -12.85 5.25 0.14
CA LEU A 233 -12.39 4.13 0.97
C LEU A 233 -13.40 2.97 0.96
N VAL A 234 -14.70 3.25 1.12
CA VAL A 234 -15.75 2.22 1.10
C VAL A 234 -15.76 1.48 -0.25
N PHE A 235 -15.77 2.20 -1.37
CA PHE A 235 -15.72 1.56 -2.69
C PHE A 235 -14.42 0.79 -2.91
N MET A 236 -13.28 1.30 -2.45
CA MET A 236 -12.00 0.62 -2.55
C MET A 236 -11.97 -0.66 -1.71
N LEU A 237 -12.45 -0.65 -0.45
CA LEU A 237 -12.51 -1.85 0.38
C LEU A 237 -13.43 -2.92 -0.22
N LEU A 238 -14.58 -2.54 -0.77
CA LEU A 238 -15.45 -3.47 -1.49
C LEU A 238 -14.78 -4.02 -2.75
N ALA A 239 -14.03 -3.18 -3.47
CA ALA A 239 -13.34 -3.56 -4.70
C ALA A 239 -12.16 -4.50 -4.47
N THR A 240 -11.55 -4.51 -3.28
CA THR A 240 -10.42 -5.42 -2.97
C THR A 240 -10.81 -6.89 -3.04
N LEU A 241 -12.06 -7.25 -2.77
CA LEU A 241 -12.53 -8.64 -2.83
C LEU A 241 -12.55 -9.15 -4.29
N PRO A 242 -13.33 -8.55 -5.22
CA PRO A 242 -13.33 -9.01 -6.61
C PRO A 242 -12.10 -8.57 -7.41
N GLY A 243 -11.45 -7.45 -7.07
CA GLY A 243 -10.26 -6.95 -7.76
C GLY A 243 -8.99 -7.68 -7.35
N GLY A 244 -8.68 -7.66 -6.05
CA GLY A 244 -7.45 -8.22 -5.49
C GLY A 244 -7.59 -9.63 -4.92
N GLY A 245 -8.80 -10.15 -4.78
CA GLY A 245 -9.03 -11.48 -4.17
C GLY A 245 -8.72 -11.53 -2.68
N HIS A 246 -8.81 -10.40 -1.97
CA HIS A 246 -8.51 -10.35 -0.54
C HIS A 246 -9.53 -11.09 0.31
N TYR A 247 -9.08 -11.70 1.41
CA TYR A 247 -9.93 -12.10 2.53
C TYR A 247 -10.35 -10.86 3.32
N LEU A 248 -11.45 -10.94 4.06
CA LEU A 248 -11.89 -9.83 4.92
C LEU A 248 -10.94 -9.60 6.09
N VAL A 249 -10.34 -10.66 6.62
CA VAL A 249 -9.29 -10.57 7.66
C VAL A 249 -8.04 -9.84 7.15
N ASP A 250 -7.74 -9.86 5.83
CA ASP A 250 -6.64 -9.09 5.26
C ASP A 250 -6.88 -7.58 5.43
N LEU A 251 -8.15 -7.15 5.24
CA LEU A 251 -8.55 -5.74 5.39
C LEU A 251 -8.49 -5.30 6.86
N ILE A 252 -8.94 -6.17 7.78
CA ILE A 252 -8.89 -5.94 9.23
C ILE A 252 -7.43 -5.82 9.68
N ALA A 253 -6.56 -6.73 9.24
CA ALA A 253 -5.13 -6.67 9.53
C ALA A 253 -4.47 -5.41 8.94
N GLY A 254 -4.84 -5.03 7.72
CA GLY A 254 -4.37 -3.79 7.10
C GLY A 254 -4.77 -2.55 7.89
N PHE A 255 -6.02 -2.49 8.37
CA PHE A 255 -6.46 -1.42 9.29
C PHE A 255 -5.61 -1.39 10.57
N ALA A 256 -5.34 -2.53 11.19
CA ALA A 256 -4.55 -2.61 12.42
C ALA A 256 -3.11 -2.12 12.20
N VAL A 257 -2.47 -2.52 11.09
CA VAL A 257 -1.12 -2.07 10.72
C VAL A 257 -1.11 -0.55 10.49
N TRP A 258 -2.07 -0.03 9.72
CA TRP A 258 -2.20 1.42 9.51
C TRP A 258 -2.40 2.16 10.83
N ALA A 259 -3.32 1.72 11.69
CA ALA A 259 -3.64 2.38 12.95
C ALA A 259 -2.42 2.44 13.89
N ALA A 260 -1.62 1.37 13.94
CA ALA A 260 -0.39 1.31 14.74
C ALA A 260 0.64 2.36 14.27
N TRP A 261 0.93 2.41 12.96
CA TRP A 261 1.87 3.36 12.39
C TRP A 261 1.37 4.81 12.47
N PHE A 262 0.07 5.03 12.26
CA PHE A 262 -0.53 6.35 12.41
C PHE A 262 -0.46 6.83 13.88
N ALA A 263 -0.76 5.97 14.84
CA ALA A 263 -0.62 6.28 16.26
C ALA A 263 0.84 6.57 16.64
N LEU A 264 1.80 5.79 16.10
CA LEU A 264 3.23 6.02 16.31
C LEU A 264 3.66 7.39 15.77
N SER A 265 3.26 7.74 14.55
CA SER A 265 3.57 9.04 13.94
C SER A 265 3.07 10.21 14.77
N ARG A 266 1.86 10.08 15.34
CA ARG A 266 1.27 11.10 16.25
C ARG A 266 2.02 11.21 17.58
N ARG A 267 2.52 10.08 18.10
CA ARG A 267 3.33 10.09 19.34
C ARG A 267 4.67 10.77 19.11
N ILE A 268 5.33 10.50 17.98
CA ILE A 268 6.60 11.14 17.61
C ILE A 268 6.42 12.65 17.51
N GLU A 269 5.42 13.12 16.80
CA GLU A 269 5.10 14.54 16.65
C GLU A 269 4.88 15.23 18.03
N ARG A 270 4.03 14.64 18.87
CA ARG A 270 3.77 15.20 20.21
C ARG A 270 5.04 15.31 21.05
N ARG A 271 5.94 14.33 20.97
CA ARG A 271 7.22 14.37 21.69
C ARG A 271 8.17 15.43 21.15
N ALA A 272 8.22 15.62 19.83
CA ALA A 272 9.03 16.67 19.21
C ALA A 272 8.58 18.05 19.67
N VAL A 273 7.29 18.35 19.63
CA VAL A 273 6.72 19.62 20.08
C VAL A 273 6.97 19.83 21.58
N ALA A 274 6.82 18.81 22.43
CA ALA A 274 7.10 18.92 23.86
C ALA A 274 8.58 19.13 24.18
N GLY A 275 9.48 18.57 23.35
CA GLY A 275 10.93 18.77 23.46
C GLY A 275 11.37 20.19 23.12
N GLU A 276 10.82 20.76 22.05
CA GLU A 276 11.07 22.15 21.64
C GLU A 276 10.60 23.16 22.71
N GLY A 277 9.44 22.92 23.33
CA GLY A 277 8.92 23.74 24.41
C GLY A 277 9.81 23.74 25.66
N ARG A 278 10.52 22.64 25.95
CA ARG A 278 11.48 22.56 27.06
C ARG A 278 12.80 23.30 26.76
N LEU A 279 13.26 23.29 25.52
CA LEU A 279 14.48 24.01 25.14
C LEU A 279 14.29 25.53 25.13
N SER A 280 13.09 26.00 24.81
CA SER A 280 12.76 27.43 24.81
C SER A 280 12.63 28.03 26.23
N THR A 281 12.56 27.22 27.28
CA THR A 281 12.45 27.69 28.68
C THR A 281 13.81 27.84 29.36
N PHE A 282 14.94 27.53 28.70
CA PHE A 282 16.23 27.83 29.22
C PHE A 282 16.62 29.28 28.90
N PRO A 283 16.92 30.15 29.93
CA PRO A 283 17.34 31.50 29.65
C PRO A 283 18.68 31.47 28.89
N SER A 284 18.73 32.23 27.78
CA SER A 284 19.99 32.48 27.06
C SER A 284 21.00 33.07 28.03
N ARG A 285 22.09 32.35 28.30
CA ARG A 285 23.27 32.89 29.03
C ARG A 285 24.06 33.78 28.09
#